data_2f5a8c8d3bcc894bb25226d79c9e136f
#
_entry.id   2f5a8c8d3bcc894bb25226d79c9e136f
#
_cell.length_a   1.000
_cell.length_b   1.000
_cell.length_c   1.000
_cell.angle_alpha   90.00
_cell.angle_beta   90.00
_cell.angle_gamma   90.00
#
_symmetry.space_group_name_H-M   'P 1'
#
loop_
_entity.id
_entity.type
_entity.pdbx_description
1 polymer ?
#
loop_
_entity_poly.entity_id
_entity_poly.type
_entity_poly.pdbx_seq_one_letter_code
_entity_poly.pdbx_strand_id
1 'polypeptide(L)'
;QNPEFFDEAKLDKELERVFDICHGCRRCVNLCTSFPTLFDLVDNSKTMEVDGVEKGDYWKVVDQCYLCDMCYMTKCPYVPPHAWNVDFPHVMLRAKAIKFRKGIKFRDRLLSSTDAMGKLAAIPVVAQTVNAVNRTPFARNLMEKTLGVHKDRELPEYASSKFRSNALGSKAFEIKNGNNTPGKVAIFSTCYVNYN
;
A
#
# COMPACT_ATOMS: atom_id res chain seq x y z
N GLN A 1 20.98 -5.60 -8.29
CA GLN A 1 20.01 -4.48 -8.33
C GLN A 1 20.32 -3.64 -9.55
N ASN A 2 19.32 -3.36 -10.37
CA ASN A 2 19.50 -2.49 -11.53
C ASN A 2 19.69 -1.04 -11.06
N PRO A 3 20.85 -0.38 -11.27
CA PRO A 3 21.08 0.99 -10.84
C PRO A 3 20.13 1.98 -11.51
N GLU A 4 19.64 1.67 -12.70
CA GLU A 4 18.67 2.49 -13.44
C GLU A 4 17.29 2.56 -12.77
N PHE A 5 16.98 1.62 -11.86
CA PHE A 5 15.73 1.64 -11.11
C PHE A 5 15.58 2.94 -10.30
N PHE A 6 16.68 3.48 -9.79
CA PHE A 6 16.69 4.70 -8.98
C PHE A 6 17.04 5.99 -9.77
N ASP A 7 17.15 5.90 -11.09
CA ASP A 7 17.37 7.05 -11.96
C ASP A 7 16.05 7.84 -12.11
N GLU A 8 16.05 9.06 -11.59
CA GLU A 8 14.86 9.92 -11.59
C GLU A 8 14.50 10.42 -12.99
N ALA A 9 15.48 10.76 -13.81
CA ALA A 9 15.20 11.23 -15.15
C ALA A 9 14.58 10.12 -16.03
N LYS A 10 15.00 8.87 -15.81
CA LYS A 10 14.38 7.72 -16.46
C LYS A 10 13.00 7.40 -15.86
N LEU A 11 12.79 7.66 -14.57
CA LEU A 11 11.47 7.53 -13.95
C LEU A 11 10.49 8.55 -14.54
N ASP A 12 10.89 9.81 -14.64
CA ASP A 12 10.03 10.88 -15.17
C ASP A 12 9.56 10.59 -16.60
N LYS A 13 10.48 10.13 -17.46
CA LYS A 13 10.15 9.70 -18.82
C LYS A 13 9.17 8.53 -18.83
N GLU A 14 9.36 7.56 -17.95
CA GLU A 14 8.47 6.40 -17.90
C GLU A 14 7.10 6.74 -17.30
N LEU A 15 7.04 7.64 -16.31
CA LEU A 15 5.78 8.18 -15.80
C LEU A 15 5.01 8.89 -16.90
N GLU A 16 5.67 9.80 -17.64
CA GLU A 16 5.07 10.53 -18.76
C GLU A 16 4.52 9.57 -19.82
N ARG A 17 5.32 8.60 -20.25
CA ARG A 17 4.92 7.59 -21.24
C ARG A 17 3.70 6.77 -20.78
N VAL A 18 3.71 6.29 -19.54
CA VAL A 18 2.64 5.46 -19.00
C VAL A 18 1.37 6.28 -18.76
N PHE A 19 1.51 7.52 -18.27
CA PHE A 19 0.39 8.42 -18.04
C PHE A 19 -0.30 8.82 -19.34
N ASP A 20 0.47 9.04 -20.41
CA ASP A 20 -0.06 9.34 -21.74
C ASP A 20 -0.92 8.18 -22.28
N ILE A 21 -0.43 6.96 -22.19
CA ILE A 21 -1.20 5.77 -22.57
C ILE A 21 -2.46 5.62 -21.71
N CYS A 22 -2.33 5.83 -20.39
CA CYS A 22 -3.46 5.71 -19.46
C CYS A 22 -4.50 6.80 -19.68
N HIS A 23 -4.09 8.05 -19.97
CA HIS A 23 -4.96 9.16 -20.30
C HIS A 23 -5.74 8.89 -21.58
N GLY A 24 -5.09 8.45 -22.66
CA GLY A 24 -5.75 8.11 -23.92
C GLY A 24 -6.74 6.95 -23.78
N CYS A 25 -6.49 6.01 -22.87
CA CYS A 25 -7.33 4.83 -22.67
C CYS A 25 -8.46 5.02 -21.65
N ARG A 26 -8.22 5.65 -20.52
CA ARG A 26 -9.13 5.93 -19.37
C ARG A 26 -9.92 4.74 -18.82
N ARG A 27 -9.59 3.52 -19.19
CA ARG A 27 -10.35 2.30 -18.84
C ARG A 27 -10.39 2.02 -17.34
N CYS A 28 -9.42 2.53 -16.58
CA CYS A 28 -9.26 2.29 -15.14
C CYS A 28 -9.87 3.40 -14.26
N VAL A 29 -10.65 4.34 -14.82
CA VAL A 29 -11.17 5.52 -14.12
C VAL A 29 -11.88 5.20 -12.81
N ASN A 30 -12.61 4.07 -12.76
CA ASN A 30 -13.40 3.66 -11.59
C ASN A 30 -12.69 2.63 -10.69
N LEU A 31 -11.43 2.34 -10.94
CA LEU A 31 -10.73 1.26 -10.23
C LEU A 31 -10.12 1.73 -8.90
N CYS A 32 -9.55 2.92 -8.88
CA CYS A 32 -8.98 3.55 -7.68
C CYS A 32 -8.85 5.06 -7.89
N THR A 33 -8.48 5.79 -6.84
CA THR A 33 -8.35 7.26 -6.88
C THR A 33 -7.18 7.77 -7.71
N SER A 34 -6.17 6.95 -7.99
CA SER A 34 -4.99 7.32 -8.77
C SER A 34 -5.34 7.74 -10.21
N PHE A 35 -6.28 7.03 -10.85
CA PHE A 35 -6.66 7.31 -12.24
C PHE A 35 -7.51 8.57 -12.39
N PRO A 36 -8.58 8.80 -11.61
CA PRO A 36 -9.27 10.09 -11.64
C PRO A 36 -8.33 11.26 -11.38
N THR A 37 -7.42 11.14 -10.40
CA THR A 37 -6.41 12.18 -10.13
C THR A 37 -5.54 12.47 -11.36
N LEU A 38 -5.09 11.43 -12.07
CA LEU A 38 -4.35 11.61 -13.32
C LEU A 38 -5.18 12.34 -14.38
N PHE A 39 -6.41 11.87 -14.60
CA PHE A 39 -7.26 12.41 -15.65
C PHE A 39 -7.69 13.85 -15.36
N ASP A 40 -7.99 14.18 -14.11
CA ASP A 40 -8.30 15.55 -13.69
C ASP A 40 -7.10 16.49 -13.88
N LEU A 41 -5.87 16.03 -13.58
CA LEU A 41 -4.66 16.81 -13.83
C LEU A 41 -4.46 17.11 -15.31
N VAL A 42 -4.69 16.11 -16.17
CA VAL A 42 -4.56 16.28 -17.63
C VAL A 42 -5.67 17.14 -18.18
N ASP A 43 -6.93 16.88 -17.84
CA ASP A 43 -8.10 17.63 -18.33
C ASP A 43 -8.08 19.10 -17.90
N ASN A 44 -7.42 19.43 -16.78
CA ASN A 44 -7.24 20.80 -16.32
C ASN A 44 -5.91 21.43 -16.77
N SER A 45 -5.06 20.71 -17.51
CA SER A 45 -3.83 21.24 -18.06
C SER A 45 -4.08 22.16 -19.25
N LYS A 46 -3.08 23.01 -19.59
CA LYS A 46 -3.23 23.96 -20.71
C LYS A 46 -3.35 23.29 -22.07
N THR A 47 -2.69 22.15 -22.25
CA THR A 47 -2.69 21.39 -23.51
C THR A 47 -3.78 20.33 -23.54
N MET A 48 -4.41 20.02 -22.41
CA MET A 48 -5.30 18.87 -22.21
C MET A 48 -4.61 17.53 -22.52
N GLU A 49 -3.27 17.54 -22.39
CA GLU A 49 -2.37 16.39 -22.60
C GLU A 49 -1.42 16.27 -21.42
N VAL A 50 -0.70 15.14 -21.32
CA VAL A 50 0.22 14.87 -20.20
C VAL A 50 1.40 15.83 -20.16
N ASP A 51 1.83 16.34 -21.32
CA ASP A 51 2.90 17.34 -21.44
C ASP A 51 2.55 18.69 -20.79
N GLY A 52 1.26 18.99 -20.66
CA GLY A 52 0.77 20.20 -20.00
C GLY A 52 0.70 20.08 -18.47
N VAL A 53 0.96 18.90 -17.91
CA VAL A 53 0.95 18.65 -16.46
C VAL A 53 2.35 18.87 -15.89
N GLU A 54 2.44 19.68 -14.84
CA GLU A 54 3.71 19.89 -14.13
C GLU A 54 4.23 18.56 -13.54
N LYS A 55 5.50 18.23 -13.77
CA LYS A 55 6.10 16.96 -13.28
C LYS A 55 6.02 16.78 -11.76
N GLY A 56 6.00 17.90 -11.02
CA GLY A 56 5.76 17.88 -9.59
C GLY A 56 4.37 17.34 -9.20
N ASP A 57 3.39 17.49 -10.08
CA ASP A 57 2.02 17.05 -9.85
C ASP A 57 1.82 15.54 -10.11
N TYR A 58 2.74 14.88 -10.81
CA TYR A 58 2.74 13.42 -10.97
C TYR A 58 2.75 12.70 -9.62
N TRP A 59 3.36 13.31 -8.60
CA TRP A 59 3.37 12.75 -7.24
C TRP A 59 2.00 12.67 -6.59
N LYS A 60 1.03 13.49 -7.02
CA LYS A 60 -0.35 13.39 -6.56
C LYS A 60 -0.96 12.06 -7.02
N VAL A 61 -0.67 11.64 -8.25
CA VAL A 61 -1.09 10.35 -8.81
C VAL A 61 -0.40 9.18 -8.10
N VAL A 62 0.94 9.29 -7.92
CA VAL A 62 1.76 8.27 -7.25
C VAL A 62 1.29 8.03 -5.81
N ASP A 63 0.97 9.11 -5.07
CA ASP A 63 0.56 9.00 -3.67
C ASP A 63 -0.81 8.32 -3.51
N GLN A 64 -1.69 8.39 -4.51
CA GLN A 64 -2.99 7.73 -4.51
C GLN A 64 -2.92 6.22 -4.87
N CYS A 65 -1.81 5.73 -5.38
CA CYS A 65 -1.66 4.33 -5.74
C CYS A 65 -1.38 3.45 -4.52
N TYR A 66 -2.19 2.41 -4.32
CA TYR A 66 -2.05 1.45 -3.21
C TYR A 66 -1.20 0.21 -3.55
N LEU A 67 -0.63 0.14 -4.75
CA LEU A 67 0.17 -1.01 -5.23
C LEU A 67 -0.60 -2.34 -5.15
N CYS A 68 -1.89 -2.34 -5.45
CA CYS A 68 -2.75 -3.51 -5.37
C CYS A 68 -2.79 -4.36 -6.64
N ASP A 69 -2.12 -3.95 -7.71
CA ASP A 69 -2.01 -4.59 -9.02
C ASP A 69 -3.33 -4.83 -9.78
N MET A 70 -4.47 -4.39 -9.25
CA MET A 70 -5.78 -4.62 -9.89
C MET A 70 -5.85 -4.05 -11.31
N CYS A 71 -5.24 -2.89 -11.58
CA CYS A 71 -5.21 -2.33 -12.92
C CYS A 71 -4.43 -3.23 -13.90
N TYR A 72 -3.31 -3.80 -13.48
CA TYR A 72 -2.50 -4.72 -14.26
C TYR A 72 -3.22 -6.04 -14.50
N MET A 73 -3.73 -6.65 -13.43
CA MET A 73 -4.30 -8.00 -13.45
C MET A 73 -5.65 -8.11 -14.16
N THR A 74 -6.48 -7.05 -14.11
CA THR A 74 -7.88 -7.19 -14.51
C THR A 74 -8.34 -6.23 -15.61
N LYS A 75 -7.67 -5.11 -15.84
CA LYS A 75 -8.20 -4.03 -16.68
C LYS A 75 -7.32 -3.63 -17.85
N CYS A 76 -6.00 -3.62 -17.69
CA CYS A 76 -5.10 -3.08 -18.69
C CYS A 76 -4.90 -4.03 -19.87
N PRO A 77 -5.27 -3.62 -21.10
CA PRO A 77 -5.01 -4.44 -22.29
C PRO A 77 -3.58 -4.31 -22.80
N TYR A 78 -2.80 -3.38 -22.24
CA TYR A 78 -1.46 -3.00 -22.72
C TYR A 78 -0.32 -3.58 -21.88
N VAL A 79 -0.63 -4.49 -20.96
CA VAL A 79 0.40 -5.23 -20.21
C VAL A 79 1.15 -6.20 -21.12
N PRO A 80 2.36 -6.63 -20.73
CA PRO A 80 3.08 -7.66 -21.49
C PRO A 80 2.20 -8.88 -21.81
N PRO A 81 2.26 -9.43 -23.03
CA PRO A 81 3.23 -9.21 -24.11
C PRO A 81 2.89 -8.07 -25.09
N HIS A 82 1.98 -7.16 -24.76
CA HIS A 82 1.64 -6.03 -25.64
C HIS A 82 2.86 -5.16 -25.90
N ALA A 83 2.98 -4.62 -27.13
CA ALA A 83 4.15 -3.81 -27.54
C ALA A 83 4.38 -2.56 -26.67
N TRP A 84 3.33 -1.99 -26.12
CA TRP A 84 3.44 -0.82 -25.21
C TRP A 84 3.95 -1.18 -23.82
N ASN A 85 3.93 -2.43 -23.42
CA ASN A 85 4.54 -2.94 -22.19
C ASN A 85 4.24 -2.06 -20.97
N VAL A 86 2.95 -1.79 -20.72
CA VAL A 86 2.51 -0.94 -19.62
C VAL A 86 2.49 -1.72 -18.32
N ASP A 87 3.26 -1.26 -17.34
CA ASP A 87 3.22 -1.77 -15.97
C ASP A 87 3.07 -0.60 -15.00
N PHE A 88 1.84 -0.10 -14.86
CA PHE A 88 1.52 1.02 -13.99
C PHE A 88 1.91 0.76 -12.53
N PRO A 89 1.57 -0.40 -11.91
CA PRO A 89 1.95 -0.67 -10.53
C PRO A 89 3.46 -0.64 -10.30
N HIS A 90 4.24 -1.20 -11.22
CA HIS A 90 5.71 -1.22 -11.10
C HIS A 90 6.32 0.19 -11.19
N VAL A 91 5.79 1.04 -12.08
CA VAL A 91 6.22 2.44 -12.18
C VAL A 91 5.89 3.19 -10.88
N MET A 92 4.71 2.98 -10.31
CA MET A 92 4.32 3.55 -9.00
C MET A 92 5.21 3.04 -7.87
N LEU A 93 5.53 1.75 -7.85
CA LEU A 93 6.47 1.16 -6.89
C LEU A 93 7.85 1.81 -6.99
N ARG A 94 8.35 1.97 -8.22
CA ARG A 94 9.63 2.61 -8.49
C ARG A 94 9.65 4.06 -7.98
N ALA A 95 8.61 4.84 -8.28
CA ALA A 95 8.46 6.21 -7.80
C ALA A 95 8.46 6.27 -6.27
N LYS A 96 7.64 5.43 -5.61
CA LYS A 96 7.58 5.35 -4.14
C LYS A 96 8.93 4.93 -3.53
N ALA A 97 9.65 3.99 -4.15
CA ALA A 97 10.98 3.57 -3.69
C ALA A 97 12.03 4.68 -3.76
N ILE A 98 12.01 5.48 -4.83
CA ILE A 98 12.88 6.66 -4.96
C ILE A 98 12.54 7.70 -3.89
N LYS A 99 11.24 8.00 -3.69
CA LYS A 99 10.76 8.91 -2.64
C LYS A 99 11.20 8.45 -1.25
N PHE A 100 11.05 7.15 -0.97
CA PHE A 100 11.46 6.54 0.30
C PHE A 100 12.97 6.67 0.53
N ARG A 101 13.79 6.47 -0.51
CA ARG A 101 15.25 6.59 -0.43
C ARG A 101 15.72 8.01 -0.16
N LYS A 102 15.01 9.03 -0.64
CA LYS A 102 15.28 10.46 -0.35
C LYS A 102 15.01 10.84 1.10
N GLY A 103 14.17 10.09 1.78
CA GLY A 103 13.79 10.28 3.17
C GLY A 103 12.28 10.18 3.37
N ILE A 104 11.90 9.72 4.54
CA ILE A 104 10.49 9.59 4.95
C ILE A 104 10.21 10.48 6.13
N LYS A 105 8.99 11.03 6.18
CA LYS A 105 8.51 11.81 7.32
C LYS A 105 8.45 10.93 8.57
N PHE A 106 8.67 11.51 9.75
CA PHE A 106 8.57 10.80 11.03
C PHE A 106 7.24 10.05 11.19
N ARG A 107 6.14 10.69 10.80
CA ARG A 107 4.80 10.08 10.75
C ARG A 107 4.80 8.77 9.98
N ASP A 108 5.33 8.77 8.77
CA ASP A 108 5.30 7.61 7.88
C ASP A 108 6.22 6.51 8.40
N ARG A 109 7.36 6.87 9.00
CA ARG A 109 8.26 5.93 9.68
C ARG A 109 7.56 5.25 10.86
N LEU A 110 6.83 6.01 11.67
CA LEU A 110 6.08 5.48 12.80
C LEU A 110 4.98 4.52 12.34
N LEU A 111 4.14 4.96 11.39
CA LEU A 111 3.01 4.16 10.88
C LEU A 111 3.44 2.90 10.11
N SER A 112 4.62 2.91 9.49
CA SER A 112 5.17 1.75 8.78
C SER A 112 5.92 0.76 9.67
N SER A 113 6.24 1.13 10.92
CA SER A 113 6.97 0.25 11.87
C SER A 113 6.05 -0.76 12.56
N THR A 114 5.21 -1.44 11.80
CA THR A 114 4.16 -2.34 12.30
C THR A 114 4.69 -3.50 13.16
N ASP A 115 5.86 -4.06 12.85
CA ASP A 115 6.45 -5.14 13.65
C ASP A 115 6.94 -4.64 15.02
N ALA A 116 7.60 -3.48 15.07
CA ALA A 116 8.08 -2.91 16.32
C ALA A 116 6.91 -2.47 17.22
N MET A 117 5.92 -1.80 16.64
CA MET A 117 4.71 -1.40 17.35
C MET A 117 3.90 -2.60 17.82
N GLY A 118 3.77 -3.63 16.98
CA GLY A 118 3.08 -4.87 17.34
C GLY A 118 3.77 -5.63 18.46
N LYS A 119 5.10 -5.70 18.46
CA LYS A 119 5.87 -6.32 19.55
C LYS A 119 5.64 -5.65 20.90
N LEU A 120 5.60 -4.32 20.93
CA LEU A 120 5.32 -3.54 22.13
C LEU A 120 3.87 -3.68 22.57
N ALA A 121 2.95 -3.51 21.64
CA ALA A 121 1.53 -3.53 21.91
C ALA A 121 0.98 -4.93 22.27
N ALA A 122 1.65 -6.01 21.83
CA ALA A 122 1.25 -7.38 22.16
C ALA A 122 1.67 -7.86 23.57
N ILE A 123 2.29 -7.00 24.39
CA ILE A 123 2.49 -7.29 25.81
C ILE A 123 1.09 -7.23 26.49
N PRO A 124 0.65 -8.26 27.21
CA PRO A 124 -0.75 -8.39 27.65
C PRO A 124 -1.36 -7.13 28.31
N VAL A 125 -0.67 -6.53 29.25
CA VAL A 125 -1.15 -5.30 29.92
C VAL A 125 -1.11 -4.09 28.96
N VAL A 126 -0.12 -4.00 28.10
CA VAL A 126 0.02 -2.92 27.12
C VAL A 126 -1.06 -3.01 26.05
N ALA A 127 -1.37 -4.22 25.56
CA ALA A 127 -2.43 -4.44 24.59
C ALA A 127 -3.78 -3.90 25.09
N GLN A 128 -4.15 -4.25 26.30
CA GLN A 128 -5.41 -3.80 26.90
C GLN A 128 -5.45 -2.27 27.05
N THR A 129 -4.36 -1.68 27.51
CA THR A 129 -4.25 -0.22 27.69
C THR A 129 -4.31 0.52 26.36
N VAL A 130 -3.56 0.06 25.35
CA VAL A 130 -3.56 0.67 24.02
C VAL A 130 -4.94 0.55 23.37
N ASN A 131 -5.57 -0.60 23.44
CA ASN A 131 -6.93 -0.80 22.92
C ASN A 131 -7.95 0.10 23.61
N ALA A 132 -7.87 0.24 24.94
CA ALA A 132 -8.75 1.13 25.70
C ALA A 132 -8.52 2.60 25.31
N VAL A 133 -7.28 3.06 25.22
CA VAL A 133 -6.91 4.43 24.81
C VAL A 133 -7.38 4.70 23.38
N ASN A 134 -7.19 3.77 22.46
CA ASN A 134 -7.61 3.90 21.05
C ASN A 134 -9.13 4.05 20.89
N ARG A 135 -9.93 3.65 21.87
CA ARG A 135 -11.39 3.83 21.87
C ARG A 135 -11.81 5.20 22.40
N THR A 136 -10.91 5.96 23.02
CA THR A 136 -11.26 7.27 23.62
C THR A 136 -11.29 8.37 22.58
N PRO A 137 -12.31 9.26 22.55
CA PRO A 137 -12.41 10.36 21.61
C PRO A 137 -11.20 11.32 21.69
N PHE A 138 -10.65 11.54 22.87
CA PHE A 138 -9.48 12.39 23.06
C PHE A 138 -8.25 11.86 22.33
N ALA A 139 -7.92 10.57 22.51
CA ALA A 139 -6.78 9.95 21.83
C ALA A 139 -6.97 9.93 20.32
N ARG A 140 -8.19 9.67 19.84
CA ARG A 140 -8.54 9.68 18.41
C ARG A 140 -8.32 11.06 17.80
N ASN A 141 -8.78 12.12 18.43
CA ASN A 141 -8.57 13.48 17.99
C ASN A 141 -7.07 13.89 18.00
N LEU A 142 -6.32 13.43 19.00
CA LEU A 142 -4.87 13.66 19.05
C LEU A 142 -4.15 12.93 17.90
N MET A 143 -4.50 11.69 17.62
CA MET A 143 -3.95 10.92 16.49
C MET A 143 -4.27 11.58 15.14
N GLU A 144 -5.47 12.12 14.98
CA GLU A 144 -5.84 12.84 13.75
C GLU A 144 -4.97 14.08 13.56
N LYS A 145 -4.77 14.88 14.60
CA LYS A 145 -3.96 16.11 14.54
C LYS A 145 -2.46 15.85 14.35
N THR A 146 -1.94 14.79 14.95
CA THR A 146 -0.49 14.50 14.94
C THR A 146 -0.05 13.55 13.84
N LEU A 147 -0.83 12.51 13.61
CA LEU A 147 -0.52 11.43 12.64
C LEU A 147 -1.41 11.48 11.39
N GLY A 148 -2.44 12.33 11.36
CA GLY A 148 -3.40 12.39 10.26
C GLY A 148 -4.20 11.10 10.09
N VAL A 149 -4.37 10.33 11.16
CA VAL A 149 -5.25 9.15 11.19
C VAL A 149 -6.64 9.64 11.57
N HIS A 150 -7.59 9.57 10.63
CA HIS A 150 -8.96 10.08 10.87
C HIS A 150 -9.56 9.48 12.14
N LYS A 151 -10.20 10.32 12.94
CA LYS A 151 -10.75 9.93 14.27
C LYS A 151 -11.75 8.77 14.21
N ASP A 152 -12.56 8.71 13.15
CA ASP A 152 -13.60 7.68 12.97
C ASP A 152 -13.07 6.42 12.26
N ARG A 153 -11.78 6.37 11.91
CA ARG A 153 -11.19 5.16 11.32
C ARG A 153 -11.11 4.07 12.37
N GLU A 154 -11.72 2.93 12.10
CA GLU A 154 -11.54 1.75 12.94
C GLU A 154 -10.09 1.27 12.89
N LEU A 155 -9.48 1.13 14.06
CA LEU A 155 -8.17 0.53 14.22
C LEU A 155 -8.35 -0.87 14.76
N PRO A 156 -7.66 -1.86 14.17
CA PRO A 156 -7.71 -3.22 14.68
C PRO A 156 -7.10 -3.27 16.08
N GLU A 157 -7.69 -4.12 16.92
CA GLU A 157 -7.24 -4.30 18.29
C GLU A 157 -6.00 -5.18 18.33
N TYR A 158 -5.10 -4.86 19.25
CA TYR A 158 -3.96 -5.71 19.51
C TYR A 158 -4.37 -6.92 20.36
N ALA A 159 -3.94 -8.10 19.93
CA ALA A 159 -4.17 -9.33 20.67
C ALA A 159 -3.19 -9.44 21.85
N SER A 160 -3.66 -9.96 22.97
CA SER A 160 -2.82 -10.22 24.15
C SER A 160 -1.88 -11.42 23.99
N SER A 161 -2.05 -12.20 22.92
CA SER A 161 -1.21 -13.35 22.58
C SER A 161 -0.87 -13.36 21.08
N LYS A 162 0.35 -13.77 20.76
CA LYS A 162 0.82 -13.79 19.36
C LYS A 162 0.31 -15.01 18.63
N PHE A 163 -0.22 -14.82 17.42
CA PHE A 163 -0.69 -15.92 16.56
C PHE A 163 0.38 -17.01 16.38
N ARG A 164 1.63 -16.62 16.06
CA ARG A 164 2.72 -17.61 15.87
C ARG A 164 3.01 -18.45 17.10
N SER A 165 2.96 -17.86 18.29
CA SER A 165 3.18 -18.60 19.55
C SER A 165 2.04 -19.58 19.79
N ASN A 166 0.80 -19.18 19.53
CA ASN A 166 -0.36 -20.04 19.68
C ASN A 166 -0.38 -21.15 18.62
N ALA A 167 -0.04 -20.82 17.37
CA ALA A 167 0.00 -21.77 16.27
C ALA A 167 1.03 -22.88 16.52
N LEU A 168 2.23 -22.52 16.97
CA LEU A 168 3.32 -23.50 17.24
C LEU A 168 3.01 -24.39 18.44
N GLY A 169 2.19 -23.94 19.39
CA GLY A 169 1.81 -24.69 20.58
C GLY A 169 0.47 -25.42 20.48
N SER A 170 -0.30 -25.22 19.43
CA SER A 170 -1.65 -25.70 19.31
C SER A 170 -1.74 -26.98 18.48
N LYS A 171 -2.42 -28.01 19.03
CA LYS A 171 -2.81 -29.21 18.28
C LYS A 171 -3.74 -28.93 17.09
N ALA A 172 -4.36 -27.74 17.02
CA ALA A 172 -5.19 -27.34 15.90
C ALA A 172 -4.42 -27.20 14.59
N PHE A 173 -3.08 -27.02 14.65
CA PHE A 173 -2.19 -26.96 13.51
C PHE A 173 -1.47 -28.29 13.21
N GLU A 174 -1.79 -29.36 13.96
CA GLU A 174 -1.34 -30.70 13.59
C GLU A 174 -1.97 -31.10 12.25
N ILE A 175 -1.14 -31.60 11.35
CA ILE A 175 -1.60 -32.08 10.05
C ILE A 175 -2.41 -33.35 10.29
N LYS A 176 -3.72 -33.25 10.19
CA LYS A 176 -4.61 -34.41 10.18
C LYS A 176 -4.84 -34.81 8.73
N ASN A 177 -4.36 -35.97 8.35
CA ASN A 177 -4.69 -36.53 7.05
C ASN A 177 -6.16 -36.96 7.06
N GLY A 178 -7.03 -36.17 6.46
CA GLY A 178 -8.39 -36.58 6.17
C GLY A 178 -8.45 -37.37 4.86
N ASN A 179 -9.40 -38.28 4.75
CA ASN A 179 -9.56 -39.15 3.58
C ASN A 179 -9.80 -38.41 2.26
N ASN A 180 -10.18 -37.13 2.29
CA ASN A 180 -10.58 -36.36 1.12
C ASN A 180 -9.66 -35.14 0.79
N THR A 181 -8.63 -34.85 1.58
CA THR A 181 -7.74 -33.71 1.36
C THR A 181 -6.28 -34.11 1.59
N PRO A 182 -5.63 -34.75 0.62
CA PRO A 182 -4.22 -35.11 0.71
C PRO A 182 -3.34 -33.89 0.43
N GLY A 183 -3.33 -32.91 1.34
CA GLY A 183 -2.55 -31.69 1.11
C GLY A 183 -2.10 -31.04 2.39
N LYS A 184 -1.03 -30.24 2.29
CA LYS A 184 -0.54 -29.36 3.35
C LYS A 184 -0.82 -27.93 2.95
N VAL A 185 -1.32 -27.11 3.87
CA VAL A 185 -1.51 -25.67 3.68
C VAL A 185 -0.44 -24.95 4.47
N ALA A 186 0.31 -24.08 3.81
CA ALA A 186 1.22 -23.16 4.48
C ALA A 186 0.49 -21.86 4.81
N ILE A 187 0.52 -21.44 6.07
CA ILE A 187 -0.04 -20.16 6.49
C ILE A 187 1.08 -19.12 6.57
N PHE A 188 1.02 -18.10 5.70
CA PHE A 188 1.90 -16.94 5.77
C PHE A 188 1.33 -15.92 6.76
N SER A 189 1.83 -15.91 7.98
CA SER A 189 1.42 -14.94 8.98
C SER A 189 2.25 -13.66 8.86
N THR A 190 1.61 -12.57 8.45
CA THR A 190 2.20 -11.22 8.45
C THR A 190 2.39 -10.70 9.87
N CYS A 191 3.14 -9.60 10.04
CA CYS A 191 3.23 -8.91 11.33
C CYS A 191 1.85 -8.48 11.84
N TYR A 192 0.97 -8.06 10.94
CA TYR A 192 -0.40 -7.68 11.27
C TYR A 192 -1.19 -8.87 11.85
N VAL A 193 -1.27 -9.98 11.16
CA VAL A 193 -1.97 -11.18 11.63
C VAL A 193 -1.36 -11.76 12.93
N ASN A 194 -0.07 -11.49 13.17
CA ASN A 194 0.61 -12.02 14.35
C ASN A 194 0.27 -11.26 15.64
N TYR A 195 -0.15 -9.99 15.54
CA TYR A 195 -0.33 -9.10 16.68
C TYR A 195 -1.76 -8.55 16.86
N ASN A 196 -2.62 -8.76 15.87
CA ASN A 196 -4.01 -8.26 15.85
C ASN A 196 -5.04 -9.38 15.75
#